data_39b934bb1f4eb10124b7388d0d30c8b1
#
_entry.id   39b934bb1f4eb10124b7388d0d30c8b1
#
_cell.length_a   1.000
_cell.length_b   1.000
_cell.length_c   1.000
_cell.angle_alpha   90.00
_cell.angle_beta   90.00
_cell.angle_gamma   90.00
#
_symmetry.space_group_name_H-M   'P 1'
#
loop_
_entity.id
_entity.type
_entity.pdbx_description
1 polymer ?
#
loop_
_entity_poly.entity_id
_entity_poly.type
_entity_poly.pdbx_seq_one_letter_code
_entity_poly.pdbx_strand_id
1 'polypeptide(L)'
;MLKRDELEDTNSCLNKAHDGERLFVLLARDPAAPVAIRAWITERIRLGKNVPGDEQIREVYECAALMELERSEIEAERRQGTMHWAEYGDVP
;
A
#
# COMPACT_ATOMS: atom_id res chain seq x y z
N MET A 1 -6.32 -2.42 0.93
CA MET A 1 -6.14 -1.64 2.16
C MET A 1 -6.31 -0.15 1.86
N LEU A 2 -7.55 0.30 1.84
CA LEU A 2 -7.83 1.72 1.65
C LEU A 2 -7.72 2.45 2.99
N LYS A 3 -7.36 3.75 2.93
CA LYS A 3 -7.26 4.57 4.13
C LYS A 3 -8.53 4.50 4.98
N ARG A 4 -9.71 4.62 4.34
CA ARG A 4 -10.98 4.58 5.08
C ARG A 4 -11.20 3.24 5.79
N ASP A 5 -10.78 2.14 5.16
CA ASP A 5 -10.93 0.81 5.76
C ASP A 5 -10.02 0.65 6.97
N GLU A 6 -8.78 1.17 6.88
CA GLU A 6 -7.86 1.16 8.02
C GLU A 6 -8.39 1.97 9.20
N LEU A 7 -9.06 3.08 8.93
CA LEU A 7 -9.61 3.93 9.99
C LEU A 7 -10.89 3.35 10.61
N GLU A 8 -11.72 2.67 9.82
CA GLU A 8 -13.03 2.17 10.25
C GLU A 8 -12.98 0.76 10.85
N ASP A 9 -12.10 -0.10 10.35
CA ASP A 9 -11.99 -1.48 10.82
C ASP A 9 -11.21 -1.55 12.13
N THR A 10 -11.88 -1.96 13.21
CA THR A 10 -11.25 -2.09 14.54
C THR A 10 -10.10 -3.11 14.55
N ASN A 11 -10.05 -4.02 13.57
CA ASN A 11 -9.02 -5.03 13.46
C ASN A 11 -7.90 -4.64 12.48
N SER A 12 -7.92 -3.42 11.94
CA SER A 12 -6.86 -2.97 11.04
C SER A 12 -5.54 -2.81 11.79
N CYS A 13 -4.44 -2.89 11.06
CA CYS A 13 -3.10 -2.66 11.64
C CYS A 13 -3.01 -1.28 12.28
N LEU A 14 -3.58 -0.26 11.64
CA LEU A 14 -3.56 1.10 12.17
C LEU A 14 -4.25 1.17 13.53
N ASN A 15 -5.45 0.59 13.64
CA ASN A 15 -6.22 0.65 14.88
C ASN A 15 -5.71 -0.30 15.95
N LYS A 16 -4.99 -1.36 15.58
CA LYS A 16 -4.36 -2.27 16.55
C LYS A 16 -3.02 -1.77 17.06
N ALA A 17 -2.42 -0.79 16.40
CA ALA A 17 -1.14 -0.25 16.83
C ALA A 17 -1.29 0.46 18.19
N HIS A 18 -0.28 0.33 19.04
CA HIS A 18 -0.23 1.04 20.31
C HIS A 18 0.11 2.51 20.07
N ASP A 19 -0.38 3.41 20.94
CA ASP A 19 -0.17 4.85 20.78
C ASP A 19 1.31 5.25 20.67
N GLY A 20 2.18 4.54 21.37
CA GLY A 20 3.62 4.81 21.33
C GLY A 20 4.38 4.04 20.28
N GLU A 21 3.69 3.25 19.48
CA GLU A 21 4.31 2.39 18.46
C GLU A 21 4.57 3.16 17.16
N ARG A 22 5.79 3.04 16.61
CA ARG A 22 6.11 3.72 15.37
C ARG A 22 5.48 3.00 14.19
N LEU A 23 4.96 3.79 13.26
CA LEU A 23 4.34 3.32 12.03
C LEU A 23 5.15 3.80 10.83
N PHE A 24 5.07 3.04 9.75
CA PHE A 24 5.60 3.44 8.45
C PHE A 24 4.51 3.24 7.41
N VAL A 25 4.08 4.32 6.77
CA VAL A 25 2.96 4.32 5.85
C VAL A 25 3.45 4.47 4.41
N LEU A 26 2.95 3.60 3.53
CA LEU A 26 3.26 3.63 2.10
C LEU A 26 1.99 4.01 1.33
N LEU A 27 2.14 4.98 0.43
CA LEU A 27 1.03 5.46 -0.39
C LEU A 27 1.17 4.94 -1.82
N ALA A 28 0.04 4.70 -2.49
CA ALA A 28 0.02 4.18 -3.86
C ALA A 28 0.78 5.06 -4.84
N ARG A 29 0.80 6.37 -4.63
CA ARG A 29 1.50 7.33 -5.49
C ARG A 29 3.02 7.31 -5.35
N ASP A 30 3.55 6.61 -4.33
CA ASP A 30 5.00 6.47 -4.15
C ASP A 30 5.50 5.33 -5.02
N PRO A 31 6.40 5.60 -5.99
CA PRO A 31 6.94 4.55 -6.85
C PRO A 31 7.71 3.46 -6.10
N ALA A 32 8.19 3.74 -4.91
CA ALA A 32 8.89 2.75 -4.09
C ALA A 32 7.94 1.81 -3.34
N ALA A 33 6.66 2.16 -3.20
CA ALA A 33 5.73 1.38 -2.39
C ALA A 33 5.57 -0.07 -2.84
N PRO A 34 5.32 -0.39 -4.12
CA PRO A 34 5.16 -1.78 -4.54
C PRO A 34 6.41 -2.63 -4.30
N VAL A 35 7.58 -2.06 -4.52
CA VAL A 35 8.86 -2.75 -4.30
C VAL A 35 9.05 -3.06 -2.83
N ALA A 36 8.79 -2.08 -1.96
CA ALA A 36 8.91 -2.24 -0.52
C ALA A 36 7.93 -3.31 0.00
N ILE A 37 6.70 -3.32 -0.53
CA ILE A 37 5.69 -4.32 -0.15
C ILE A 37 6.14 -5.72 -0.53
N ARG A 38 6.68 -5.89 -1.74
CA ARG A 38 7.17 -7.21 -2.19
C ARG A 38 8.35 -7.68 -1.35
N ALA A 39 9.24 -6.76 -0.96
CA ALA A 39 10.35 -7.08 -0.07
C ALA A 39 9.85 -7.52 1.31
N TRP A 40 8.80 -6.89 1.81
CA TRP A 40 8.17 -7.28 3.07
C TRP A 40 7.62 -8.71 2.99
N ILE A 41 6.93 -9.05 1.89
CA ILE A 41 6.40 -10.41 1.66
C ILE A 41 7.54 -11.44 1.71
N THR A 42 8.60 -11.18 0.96
CA THR A 42 9.77 -12.08 0.89
C THR A 42 10.36 -12.31 2.27
N GLU A 43 10.54 -11.24 3.04
CA GLU A 43 11.12 -11.33 4.38
C GLU A 43 10.21 -12.06 5.35
N ARG A 44 8.90 -11.84 5.29
CA ARG A 44 7.93 -12.53 6.13
C ARG A 44 7.97 -14.04 5.92
N ILE A 45 8.09 -14.45 4.66
CA ILE A 45 8.19 -15.88 4.31
C ILE A 45 9.53 -16.43 4.80
N ARG A 46 10.62 -15.71 4.59
CA ARG A 46 11.95 -16.11 5.05
C ARG A 46 11.98 -16.32 6.56
N LEU A 47 11.32 -15.46 7.32
CA LEU A 47 11.26 -15.54 8.77
C LEU A 47 10.31 -16.63 9.30
N GLY A 48 9.56 -17.29 8.41
CA GLY A 48 8.58 -18.29 8.80
C GLY A 48 7.31 -17.71 9.43
N LYS A 49 7.09 -16.40 9.29
CA LYS A 49 5.89 -15.73 9.83
C LYS A 49 4.67 -15.96 8.96
N ASN A 50 4.89 -16.19 7.66
CA ASN A 50 3.87 -16.46 6.67
C ASN A 50 4.34 -17.54 5.72
N VAL A 51 3.39 -18.21 5.06
CA VAL A 51 3.66 -19.10 3.93
C VAL A 51 3.04 -18.49 2.67
N PRO A 52 3.55 -18.84 1.46
CA PRO A 52 3.10 -18.20 0.22
C PRO A 52 1.59 -18.25 -0.04
N GLY A 53 0.90 -19.27 0.46
CA GLY A 53 -0.54 -19.43 0.26
C GLY A 53 -1.43 -18.69 1.25
N ASP A 54 -0.85 -18.01 2.22
CA ASP A 54 -1.64 -17.29 3.22
C ASP A 54 -2.51 -16.20 2.57
N GLU A 55 -3.72 -16.03 3.10
CA GLU A 55 -4.61 -14.98 2.64
C GLU A 55 -4.00 -13.60 2.81
N GLN A 56 -3.32 -13.36 3.92
CA GLN A 56 -2.62 -12.10 4.17
C GLN A 56 -1.60 -11.81 3.08
N ILE A 57 -0.83 -12.82 2.67
CA ILE A 57 0.18 -12.66 1.62
C ILE A 57 -0.48 -12.32 0.29
N ARG A 58 -1.59 -12.99 -0.05
CA ARG A 58 -2.33 -12.71 -1.28
C ARG A 58 -2.88 -11.29 -1.30
N GLU A 59 -3.46 -10.85 -0.19
CA GLU A 59 -4.01 -9.49 -0.08
C GLU A 59 -2.94 -8.43 -0.23
N VAL A 60 -1.79 -8.62 0.39
CA VAL A 60 -0.68 -7.68 0.33
C VAL A 60 -0.09 -7.65 -1.09
N TYR A 61 0.03 -8.80 -1.72
CA TYR A 61 0.51 -8.91 -3.09
C TYR A 61 -0.42 -8.18 -4.05
N GLU A 62 -1.72 -8.37 -3.90
CA GLU A 62 -2.74 -7.67 -4.67
C GLU A 62 -2.69 -6.17 -4.44
N CYS A 63 -2.47 -5.75 -3.20
CA CYS A 63 -2.33 -4.34 -2.86
C CYS A 63 -1.19 -3.69 -3.64
N ALA A 64 -0.04 -4.36 -3.74
CA ALA A 64 1.09 -3.84 -4.52
C ALA A 64 0.72 -3.70 -6.00
N ALA A 65 0.02 -4.69 -6.56
CA ALA A 65 -0.42 -4.63 -7.96
C ALA A 65 -1.40 -3.49 -8.20
N LEU A 66 -2.35 -3.28 -7.28
CA LEU A 66 -3.32 -2.19 -7.39
C LEU A 66 -2.64 -0.82 -7.26
N MET A 67 -1.63 -0.69 -6.41
CA MET A 67 -0.85 0.54 -6.29
C MET A 67 -0.14 0.88 -7.60
N GLU A 68 0.41 -0.11 -8.29
CA GLU A 68 1.04 0.10 -9.59
C GLU A 68 0.04 0.60 -10.63
N LEU A 69 -1.16 0.01 -10.65
CA LEU A 69 -2.22 0.41 -11.55
C LEU A 69 -2.67 1.85 -11.28
N GLU A 70 -2.92 2.18 -10.03
CA GLU A 70 -3.33 3.53 -9.62
C GLU A 70 -2.27 4.56 -9.97
N ARG A 71 -1.01 4.24 -9.76
CA ARG A 71 0.09 5.12 -10.14
C ARG A 71 0.13 5.37 -11.64
N SER A 72 -0.11 4.34 -12.44
CA SER A 72 -0.19 4.48 -13.91
C SER A 72 -1.33 5.41 -14.31
N GLU A 73 -2.48 5.31 -13.63
CA GLU A 73 -3.62 6.20 -13.87
C GLU A 73 -3.29 7.65 -13.52
N ILE A 74 -2.62 7.87 -12.40
CA ILE A 74 -2.18 9.21 -11.98
C ILE A 74 -1.27 9.83 -13.04
N GLU A 75 -0.30 9.07 -13.52
CA GLU A 75 0.63 9.52 -14.54
C GLU A 75 -0.06 9.83 -15.87
N ALA A 76 -1.02 8.99 -16.27
CA ALA A 76 -1.80 9.20 -17.48
C ALA A 76 -2.64 10.46 -17.40
N GLU A 77 -3.30 10.70 -16.28
CA GLU A 77 -4.09 11.90 -16.06
C GLU A 77 -3.22 13.17 -16.09
N ARG A 78 -2.04 13.12 -15.50
CA ARG A 78 -1.10 14.24 -15.55
C ARG A 78 -0.69 14.59 -16.98
N ARG A 79 -0.41 13.57 -17.81
CA ARG A 79 -0.04 13.79 -19.20
C ARG A 79 -1.17 14.38 -20.02
N GLN A 80 -2.41 14.02 -19.72
CA GLN A 80 -3.60 14.48 -20.43
C GLN A 80 -4.15 15.80 -19.91
N GLY A 81 -3.66 16.25 -18.76
CA GLY A 81 -4.17 17.44 -18.12
C GLY A 81 -5.51 17.26 -17.42
N THR A 82 -5.94 16.02 -17.23
CA THR A 82 -7.19 15.70 -16.53
C THR A 82 -6.91 15.44 -15.05
N MET A 83 -6.74 16.43 -14.29
CA MET A 83 -6.13 16.41 -12.96
C MET A 83 -7.04 15.85 -11.85
N HIS A 84 -7.59 14.66 -12.03
CA HIS A 84 -8.36 13.99 -10.98
C HIS A 84 -7.56 13.87 -9.66
N TRP A 85 -6.26 13.60 -9.78
CA TRP A 85 -5.36 13.43 -8.65
C TRP A 85 -4.61 14.72 -8.28
N ALA A 86 -5.01 15.87 -8.84
CA ALA A 86 -4.31 17.14 -8.63
C ALA A 86 -4.22 17.53 -7.15
N GLU A 87 -5.22 17.21 -6.37
CA GLU A 87 -5.30 17.50 -4.94
C GLU A 87 -4.24 16.77 -4.10
N TYR A 88 -3.60 15.76 -4.68
CA TYR A 88 -2.56 15.00 -3.97
C TYR A 88 -1.18 15.67 -4.11
N GLY A 89 -1.09 16.77 -4.85
CA GLY A 89 0.16 17.49 -5.04
C GLY A 89 1.16 16.70 -5.86
N ASP A 90 2.45 16.84 -5.51
CA ASP A 90 3.50 16.13 -6.22
C ASP A 90 3.45 14.63 -5.96
N VAL A 91 3.60 13.85 -7.02
CA VAL A 91 3.69 12.40 -6.92
C VAL A 91 5.17 12.04 -6.82
N PRO A 92 5.57 11.32 -5.78
CA PRO A 92 6.97 10.92 -5.60
C PRO A 92 7.51 10.07 -6.73
#